data_5e12836db04974889bab7d78b5af679b
#
_entry.id   5e12836db04974889bab7d78b5af679b
#
_cell.length_a   1.000
_cell.length_b   1.000
_cell.length_c   1.000
_cell.angle_alpha   90.00
_cell.angle_beta   90.00
_cell.angle_gamma   90.00
#
_symmetry.space_group_name_H-M   'P 1'
#
loop_
_entity.id
_entity.type
_entity.pdbx_description
1 polymer ?
#
loop_
_entity_poly.entity_id
_entity_poly.type
_entity_poly.pdbx_seq_one_letter_code
_entity_poly.pdbx_strand_id
1 'polypeptide(L)'
;SEEGMQTECTYTIESDYIYDLRTESDPFVFNVSGEDLQMFRMQRFYTGRHPRQEVKMLQWLVDYLQRKGREVDNDFDFQKEIQEVECDEVLSNASIQPPHYSDGTSGRTIVKKASASKQALKNANFKCEFDDSHSTFLTNKGVPYMEGHHLIPCTVSNTERFWSKKRNIDCPENIICLCPICHRRIHFGRKVEKDHIIRSLYNKRKSLLQNVGIEISIDELLALY
;
A
#
# COMPACT_ATOMS: atom_id res chain seq x y z
N SER A 1 34.11 41.38 3.13
CA SER A 1 33.81 39.97 2.77
C SER A 1 33.13 39.34 3.96
N GLU A 2 31.79 39.30 3.90
CA GLU A 2 30.98 38.53 4.84
C GLU A 2 30.88 37.10 4.30
N GLU A 3 31.61 36.19 4.92
CA GLU A 3 31.39 34.77 4.72
C GLU A 3 30.02 34.39 5.30
N GLY A 4 29.10 34.07 4.41
CA GLY A 4 27.79 33.58 4.79
C GLY A 4 27.93 32.21 5.46
N MET A 5 27.70 32.19 6.77
CA MET A 5 27.57 30.94 7.54
C MET A 5 26.33 30.19 7.05
N GLN A 6 26.55 29.11 6.31
CA GLN A 6 25.48 28.15 6.02
C GLN A 6 25.15 27.42 7.32
N THR A 7 24.06 27.78 7.94
CA THR A 7 23.46 27.02 9.02
C THR A 7 22.69 25.86 8.38
N GLU A 8 23.24 24.66 8.38
CA GLU A 8 22.49 23.45 8.15
C GLU A 8 21.57 23.24 9.35
N CYS A 9 20.29 23.54 9.16
CA CYS A 9 19.27 23.15 10.12
C CYS A 9 18.92 21.68 9.87
N THR A 10 19.52 20.79 10.64
CA THR A 10 19.11 19.39 10.69
C THR A 10 17.90 19.29 11.60
N TYR A 11 16.72 19.06 11.03
CA TYR A 11 15.54 18.70 11.81
C TYR A 11 15.62 17.22 12.14
N THR A 12 15.78 16.90 13.41
CA THR A 12 15.60 15.51 13.88
C THR A 12 14.10 15.33 14.15
N ILE A 13 13.42 14.60 13.31
CA ILE A 13 12.08 14.10 13.62
C ILE A 13 12.32 12.86 14.48
N GLU A 14 12.04 12.94 15.78
CA GLU A 14 11.97 11.76 16.64
C GLU A 14 10.73 10.96 16.22
N SER A 15 10.95 10.01 15.34
CA SER A 15 9.95 9.04 14.90
C SER A 15 10.62 7.67 14.89
N ASP A 16 9.92 6.65 15.32
CA ASP A 16 10.37 5.27 15.22
C ASP A 16 10.54 4.80 13.76
N TYR A 17 10.19 5.67 12.80
CA TYR A 17 10.23 5.40 11.37
C TYR A 17 10.88 6.55 10.62
N ILE A 18 11.98 6.25 9.92
CA ILE A 18 12.60 7.16 8.96
C ILE A 18 12.12 6.79 7.56
N TYR A 19 11.36 7.68 6.91
CA TYR A 19 10.93 7.52 5.53
C TYR A 19 11.87 8.27 4.59
N ASP A 20 12.48 7.55 3.64
CA ASP A 20 13.18 8.18 2.54
C ASP A 20 12.22 8.49 1.39
N LEU A 21 11.71 9.69 1.36
CA LEU A 21 10.75 10.15 0.34
C LEU A 21 11.28 10.09 -1.10
N ARG A 22 12.61 9.93 -1.27
CA ARG A 22 13.24 9.83 -2.60
C ARG A 22 13.07 8.44 -3.23
N THR A 23 12.74 7.44 -2.43
CA THR A 23 12.59 6.05 -2.86
C THR A 23 11.15 5.61 -3.02
N GLU A 24 10.20 6.49 -2.72
CA GLU A 24 8.77 6.19 -2.86
C GLU A 24 8.39 6.08 -4.34
N SER A 25 7.59 5.05 -4.67
CA SER A 25 7.05 4.83 -6.01
C SER A 25 5.98 5.86 -6.39
N ASP A 26 5.44 6.57 -5.40
CA ASP A 26 4.57 7.72 -5.57
C ASP A 26 5.39 8.97 -5.25
N PRO A 27 6.08 9.54 -6.25
CA PRO A 27 6.87 10.73 -6.00
C PRO A 27 5.92 11.80 -5.49
N PHE A 28 6.30 12.42 -4.40
CA PHE A 28 5.64 13.57 -3.85
C PHE A 28 5.33 14.59 -4.94
N VAL A 29 4.13 14.48 -5.53
CA VAL A 29 3.63 15.45 -6.49
C VAL A 29 2.88 16.52 -5.72
N PHE A 30 3.60 17.56 -5.35
CA PHE A 30 3.01 18.75 -4.79
C PHE A 30 2.44 19.56 -5.97
N ASN A 31 1.13 19.63 -6.09
CA ASN A 31 0.48 20.58 -6.99
C ASN A 31 0.63 21.99 -6.40
N VAL A 32 1.77 22.59 -6.63
CA VAL A 32 2.06 23.98 -6.26
C VAL A 32 1.82 24.89 -7.46
N SER A 33 1.32 26.10 -7.22
CA SER A 33 1.29 27.14 -8.23
C SER A 33 2.71 27.41 -8.77
N GLY A 34 2.83 27.98 -9.95
CA GLY A 34 4.14 28.30 -10.52
C GLY A 34 5.02 29.18 -9.60
N GLU A 35 4.40 30.03 -8.79
CA GLU A 35 5.08 30.88 -7.80
C GLU A 35 5.60 30.05 -6.62
N ASP A 36 4.81 29.11 -6.11
CA ASP A 36 5.21 28.21 -5.04
C ASP A 36 6.34 27.28 -5.49
N LEU A 37 6.28 26.78 -6.74
CA LEU A 37 7.34 25.95 -7.32
C LEU A 37 8.67 26.73 -7.43
N GLN A 38 8.61 28.03 -7.74
CA GLN A 38 9.79 28.89 -7.78
C GLN A 38 10.43 29.08 -6.40
N MET A 39 9.62 29.16 -5.35
CA MET A 39 10.10 29.21 -3.97
C MET A 39 10.83 27.93 -3.57
N PHE A 40 10.30 26.77 -3.91
CA PHE A 40 10.98 25.50 -3.66
C PHE A 40 12.34 25.41 -4.35
N ARG A 41 12.43 25.81 -5.63
CA ARG A 41 13.68 25.80 -6.40
C ARG A 41 14.74 26.76 -5.85
N MET A 42 14.35 27.84 -5.23
CA MET A 42 15.28 28.89 -4.77
C MET A 42 15.73 28.75 -3.32
N GLN A 43 15.38 27.68 -2.62
CA GLN A 43 15.67 27.47 -1.19
C GLN A 43 15.23 28.65 -0.27
N ARG A 44 14.38 29.52 -0.75
CA ARG A 44 13.86 30.67 0.03
C ARG A 44 12.84 30.26 1.09
N PHE A 45 12.46 29.03 1.08
CA PHE A 45 11.50 28.42 1.97
C PHE A 45 11.89 28.59 3.47
N TYR A 46 13.19 28.47 3.75
CA TYR A 46 13.73 28.51 5.12
C TYR A 46 14.05 29.91 5.64
N THR A 47 13.71 30.96 4.91
CA THR A 47 14.06 32.34 5.30
C THR A 47 12.96 33.10 6.05
N GLY A 48 11.85 32.43 6.39
CA GLY A 48 10.70 33.06 7.06
C GLY A 48 9.98 34.13 6.23
N ARG A 49 10.31 34.26 4.94
CA ARG A 49 9.70 35.29 4.07
C ARG A 49 8.31 34.94 3.61
N HIS A 50 7.93 33.65 3.71
CA HIS A 50 6.63 33.13 3.28
C HIS A 50 6.01 32.18 4.31
N PRO A 51 5.73 32.63 5.53
CA PRO A 51 5.33 31.78 6.65
C PRO A 51 4.02 31.01 6.37
N ARG A 52 3.13 31.54 5.52
CA ARG A 52 1.86 30.87 5.19
C ARG A 52 2.05 29.64 4.31
N GLN A 53 3.03 29.66 3.40
CA GLN A 53 3.34 28.50 2.56
C GLN A 53 4.14 27.46 3.33
N GLU A 54 5.04 27.88 4.20
CA GLU A 54 5.74 26.98 5.14
C GLU A 54 4.77 26.21 6.01
N VAL A 55 3.79 26.88 6.59
CA VAL A 55 2.73 26.24 7.40
C VAL A 55 1.94 25.24 6.56
N LYS A 56 1.55 25.59 5.34
CA LYS A 56 0.81 24.69 4.44
C LYS A 56 1.62 23.44 4.10
N MET A 57 2.91 23.57 3.80
CA MET A 57 3.78 22.44 3.50
C MET A 57 3.99 21.56 4.73
N LEU A 58 4.27 22.14 5.88
CA LEU A 58 4.41 21.38 7.12
C LEU A 58 3.11 20.65 7.47
N GLN A 59 1.97 21.32 7.33
CA GLN A 59 0.67 20.68 7.55
C GLN A 59 0.47 19.51 6.58
N TRP A 60 0.76 19.70 5.29
CA TRP A 60 0.66 18.64 4.31
C TRP A 60 1.61 17.47 4.63
N LEU A 61 2.87 17.77 5.03
CA LEU A 61 3.84 16.72 5.41
C LEU A 61 3.34 15.94 6.63
N VAL A 62 2.82 16.64 7.64
CA VAL A 62 2.21 16.00 8.81
C VAL A 62 1.03 15.11 8.41
N ASP A 63 0.13 15.61 7.56
CA ASP A 63 -1.03 14.86 7.07
C ASP A 63 -0.59 13.65 6.22
N TYR A 64 0.47 13.79 5.42
CA TYR A 64 1.07 12.71 4.64
C TYR A 64 1.66 11.63 5.54
N LEU A 65 2.51 12.00 6.50
CA LEU A 65 3.14 11.07 7.44
C LEU A 65 2.11 10.37 8.32
N GLN A 66 1.07 11.09 8.77
CA GLN A 66 -0.02 10.50 9.54
C GLN A 66 -0.86 9.52 8.71
N ARG A 67 -1.06 9.79 7.41
CA ARG A 67 -1.74 8.84 6.51
C ARG A 67 -0.90 7.59 6.31
N LYS A 68 0.40 7.74 6.03
CA LYS A 68 1.33 6.60 5.88
C LYS A 68 1.44 5.79 7.18
N GLY A 69 1.55 6.43 8.33
CA GLY A 69 1.53 5.75 9.63
C GLY A 69 0.25 4.93 9.82
N ARG A 70 -0.92 5.52 9.52
CA ARG A 70 -2.21 4.80 9.60
C ARG A 70 -2.33 3.65 8.60
N GLU A 71 -1.76 3.77 7.39
CA GLU A 71 -1.74 2.68 6.42
C GLU A 71 -0.93 1.49 6.96
N VAL A 72 0.21 1.75 7.61
CA VAL A 72 1.04 0.71 8.24
C VAL A 72 0.33 0.07 9.43
N ASP A 73 -0.25 0.87 10.32
CA ASP A 73 -1.02 0.37 11.46
C ASP A 73 -2.24 -0.43 11.01
N ASN A 74 -2.98 0.08 10.01
CA ASN A 74 -4.11 -0.63 9.42
C ASN A 74 -3.69 -1.96 8.76
N ASP A 75 -2.52 -2.02 8.14
CA ASP A 75 -2.01 -3.26 7.56
C ASP A 75 -1.69 -4.29 8.65
N PHE A 76 -1.03 -3.88 9.73
CA PHE A 76 -0.73 -4.76 10.85
C PHE A 76 -2.00 -5.32 11.51
N ASP A 77 -2.96 -4.46 11.82
CA ASP A 77 -4.23 -4.87 12.41
C ASP A 77 -5.01 -5.79 11.47
N PHE A 78 -5.01 -5.50 10.18
CA PHE A 78 -5.64 -6.34 9.18
C PHE A 78 -4.97 -7.71 9.06
N GLN A 79 -3.63 -7.78 9.06
CA GLN A 79 -2.92 -9.06 9.05
C GLN A 79 -3.20 -9.87 10.32
N LYS A 80 -3.33 -9.22 11.48
CA LYS A 80 -3.74 -9.86 12.73
C LYS A 80 -5.16 -10.45 12.61
N GLU A 81 -6.12 -9.68 12.11
CA GLU A 81 -7.48 -10.13 11.87
C GLU A 81 -7.53 -11.36 10.95
N ILE A 82 -6.71 -11.38 9.88
CA ILE A 82 -6.58 -12.55 8.99
C ILE A 82 -6.13 -13.79 9.75
N GLN A 83 -5.22 -13.68 10.73
CA GLN A 83 -4.79 -14.84 11.52
C GLN A 83 -5.90 -15.37 12.44
N GLU A 84 -6.72 -14.48 12.99
CA GLU A 84 -7.76 -14.81 13.97
C GLU A 84 -9.03 -15.34 13.31
N VAL A 85 -9.42 -14.80 12.16
CA VAL A 85 -10.67 -15.17 11.50
C VAL A 85 -10.67 -16.65 11.10
N GLU A 86 -11.79 -17.32 11.35
CA GLU A 86 -12.07 -18.64 10.83
C GLU A 86 -12.89 -18.51 9.53
N CYS A 87 -12.48 -19.24 8.52
CA CYS A 87 -13.14 -19.24 7.22
C CYS A 87 -13.36 -20.69 6.81
N ASP A 88 -14.50 -21.25 7.23
CA ASP A 88 -14.86 -22.63 6.95
C ASP A 88 -15.66 -22.79 5.66
N GLU A 89 -16.25 -21.70 5.18
CA GLU A 89 -16.98 -21.67 3.93
C GLU A 89 -16.14 -21.10 2.79
N VAL A 90 -16.27 -21.73 1.61
CA VAL A 90 -15.68 -21.18 0.38
C VAL A 90 -16.45 -19.93 -0.01
N LEU A 91 -15.77 -18.80 -0.09
CA LEU A 91 -16.35 -17.53 -0.51
C LEU A 91 -16.60 -17.54 -2.02
N SER A 92 -17.73 -18.16 -2.42
CA SER A 92 -18.20 -18.09 -3.79
C SER A 92 -18.70 -16.67 -4.11
N ASN A 93 -18.41 -16.22 -5.35
CA ASN A 93 -18.91 -14.93 -5.84
C ASN A 93 -18.44 -13.68 -5.08
N ALA A 94 -17.33 -13.72 -4.33
CA ALA A 94 -16.79 -12.54 -3.63
C ALA A 94 -16.50 -11.38 -4.59
N SER A 95 -16.06 -11.69 -5.83
CA SER A 95 -15.76 -10.71 -6.88
C SER A 95 -16.97 -9.94 -7.42
N ILE A 96 -18.19 -10.37 -7.14
CA ILE A 96 -19.42 -9.70 -7.56
C ILE A 96 -20.21 -9.08 -6.39
N GLN A 97 -19.75 -9.26 -5.16
CA GLN A 97 -20.35 -8.61 -4.00
C GLN A 97 -19.96 -7.12 -3.94
N PRO A 98 -20.86 -6.22 -3.54
CA PRO A 98 -20.52 -4.82 -3.39
C PRO A 98 -19.35 -4.60 -2.43
N PRO A 99 -18.43 -3.69 -2.76
CA PRO A 99 -17.40 -3.30 -1.81
C PRO A 99 -18.01 -2.55 -0.62
N HIS A 100 -17.41 -2.70 0.55
CA HIS A 100 -17.80 -2.00 1.75
C HIS A 100 -16.91 -0.77 1.98
N TYR A 101 -17.54 0.33 2.36
CA TYR A 101 -16.86 1.58 2.64
C TYR A 101 -17.14 2.01 4.08
N SER A 102 -16.19 2.70 4.68
CA SER A 102 -16.35 3.41 5.94
C SER A 102 -16.06 4.89 5.71
N ASP A 103 -16.96 5.75 6.16
CA ASP A 103 -16.77 7.19 6.13
C ASP A 103 -16.25 7.65 7.50
N GLY A 104 -15.02 8.16 7.53
CA GLY A 104 -14.37 8.69 8.72
C GLY A 104 -14.06 10.18 8.58
N THR A 105 -13.64 10.81 9.66
CA THR A 105 -13.20 12.22 9.69
C THR A 105 -12.06 12.52 8.71
N SER A 106 -11.33 11.49 8.29
CA SER A 106 -10.19 11.58 7.35
C SER A 106 -10.56 11.22 5.91
N GLY A 107 -11.86 11.02 5.61
CA GLY A 107 -12.35 10.63 4.30
C GLY A 107 -12.84 9.18 4.24
N ARG A 108 -13.24 8.77 3.03
CA ARG A 108 -13.76 7.44 2.74
C ARG A 108 -12.65 6.41 2.65
N THR A 109 -12.82 5.27 3.27
CA THR A 109 -11.88 4.14 3.24
C THR A 109 -12.58 2.85 2.84
N ILE A 110 -11.82 1.84 2.38
CA ILE A 110 -12.34 0.51 2.08
C ILE A 110 -12.27 -0.35 3.33
N VAL A 111 -13.36 -1.02 3.66
CA VAL A 111 -13.39 -2.06 4.68
C VAL A 111 -13.07 -3.39 3.99
N LYS A 112 -11.83 -3.86 4.16
CA LYS A 112 -11.35 -5.12 3.60
C LYS A 112 -11.91 -6.31 4.37
N LYS A 113 -12.15 -7.43 3.68
CA LYS A 113 -12.66 -8.66 4.30
C LYS A 113 -11.52 -9.61 4.67
N ALA A 114 -11.23 -9.74 5.95
CA ALA A 114 -10.21 -10.68 6.44
C ALA A 114 -10.52 -12.13 6.03
N SER A 115 -11.80 -12.52 5.93
CA SER A 115 -12.20 -13.85 5.44
C SER A 115 -11.79 -14.12 4.00
N ALA A 116 -11.82 -13.10 3.10
CA ALA A 116 -11.33 -13.25 1.73
C ALA A 116 -9.82 -13.50 1.69
N SER A 117 -9.08 -12.76 2.51
CA SER A 117 -7.63 -12.99 2.67
C SER A 117 -7.33 -14.35 3.28
N LYS A 118 -8.06 -14.76 4.31
CA LYS A 118 -7.91 -16.10 4.91
C LYS A 118 -8.16 -17.21 3.91
N GLN A 119 -9.18 -17.07 3.06
CA GLN A 119 -9.46 -18.02 1.99
C GLN A 119 -8.29 -18.09 0.99
N ALA A 120 -7.73 -16.95 0.60
CA ALA A 120 -6.56 -16.91 -0.28
C ALA A 120 -5.35 -17.63 0.33
N LEU A 121 -5.07 -17.41 1.63
CA LEU A 121 -4.00 -18.12 2.34
C LEU A 121 -4.23 -19.64 2.37
N LYS A 122 -5.47 -20.08 2.63
CA LYS A 122 -5.85 -21.53 2.59
C LYS A 122 -5.66 -22.09 1.19
N ASN A 123 -6.11 -21.40 0.14
CA ASN A 123 -5.96 -21.82 -1.26
C ASN A 123 -4.49 -21.99 -1.66
N ALA A 124 -3.60 -21.17 -1.12
CA ALA A 124 -2.15 -21.26 -1.30
C ALA A 124 -1.47 -22.29 -0.36
N ASN A 125 -2.24 -23.04 0.45
CA ASN A 125 -1.73 -23.96 1.47
C ASN A 125 -0.72 -23.29 2.42
N PHE A 126 -0.91 -22.03 2.74
CA PHE A 126 0.00 -21.23 3.59
C PHE A 126 1.45 -21.26 3.09
N LYS A 127 1.65 -21.22 1.77
CA LYS A 127 2.96 -21.10 1.12
C LYS A 127 3.09 -19.74 0.46
N CYS A 128 4.32 -19.20 0.46
CA CYS A 128 4.60 -17.96 -0.25
C CYS A 128 4.45 -18.17 -1.77
N GLU A 129 3.52 -17.44 -2.38
CA GLU A 129 3.27 -17.59 -3.82
C GLU A 129 4.38 -17.00 -4.71
N PHE A 130 5.22 -16.11 -4.16
CA PHE A 130 6.38 -15.66 -4.91
C PHE A 130 7.43 -16.77 -5.03
N ASP A 131 7.76 -17.41 -3.91
CA ASP A 131 8.71 -18.52 -3.83
C ASP A 131 8.26 -19.48 -2.69
N ASP A 132 7.89 -20.68 -3.01
CA ASP A 132 7.31 -21.67 -2.08
C ASP A 132 8.36 -22.30 -1.14
N SER A 133 9.65 -22.05 -1.39
CA SER A 133 10.73 -22.43 -0.49
C SER A 133 10.88 -21.50 0.72
N HIS A 134 10.22 -20.33 0.69
CA HIS A 134 10.26 -19.39 1.80
C HIS A 134 9.54 -19.93 3.02
N SER A 135 10.28 -20.15 4.09
CA SER A 135 9.75 -20.60 5.38
C SER A 135 9.49 -19.41 6.31
N THR A 136 8.52 -19.59 7.20
CA THR A 136 8.19 -18.65 8.27
C THR A 136 7.99 -19.39 9.59
N PHE A 137 7.77 -18.66 10.68
CA PHE A 137 7.43 -19.27 11.95
C PHE A 137 6.00 -19.85 11.94
N LEU A 138 5.73 -20.77 12.85
CA LEU A 138 4.40 -21.33 13.03
C LEU A 138 3.56 -20.43 13.94
N THR A 139 2.30 -20.23 13.57
CA THR A 139 1.30 -19.58 14.40
C THR A 139 0.89 -20.49 15.57
N ASN A 140 0.16 -19.96 16.54
CA ASN A 140 -0.42 -20.75 17.63
C ASN A 140 -1.38 -21.86 17.14
N LYS A 141 -1.88 -21.74 15.91
CA LYS A 141 -2.72 -22.77 15.25
C LYS A 141 -1.88 -23.83 14.50
N GLY A 142 -0.54 -23.79 14.59
CA GLY A 142 0.37 -24.77 13.98
C GLY A 142 0.53 -24.63 12.48
N VAL A 143 0.06 -23.55 11.87
CA VAL A 143 0.25 -23.24 10.43
C VAL A 143 1.31 -22.17 10.22
N PRO A 144 2.04 -22.16 9.08
CA PRO A 144 2.99 -21.11 8.79
C PRO A 144 2.32 -19.73 8.79
N TYR A 145 3.00 -18.74 9.39
CA TYR A 145 2.52 -17.36 9.36
C TYR A 145 2.72 -16.78 7.96
N MET A 146 1.62 -16.41 7.31
CA MET A 146 1.63 -15.76 6.00
C MET A 146 0.73 -14.52 6.04
N GLU A 147 1.03 -13.57 5.17
CA GLU A 147 0.30 -12.31 5.04
C GLU A 147 -0.46 -12.26 3.72
N GLY A 148 -1.68 -11.71 3.75
CA GLY A 148 -2.49 -11.50 2.55
C GLY A 148 -2.19 -10.15 1.91
N HIS A 149 -1.87 -10.15 0.61
CA HIS A 149 -1.57 -8.95 -0.16
C HIS A 149 -2.50 -8.82 -1.37
N HIS A 150 -3.19 -7.68 -1.52
CA HIS A 150 -3.98 -7.42 -2.72
C HIS A 150 -3.08 -7.09 -3.91
N LEU A 151 -3.05 -7.95 -4.94
CA LEU A 151 -2.24 -7.75 -6.14
C LEU A 151 -2.65 -6.48 -6.89
N ILE A 152 -3.95 -6.22 -7.03
CA ILE A 152 -4.47 -4.91 -7.39
C ILE A 152 -4.75 -4.21 -6.07
N PRO A 153 -4.01 -3.15 -5.70
CA PRO A 153 -4.16 -2.48 -4.41
C PRO A 153 -5.61 -2.06 -4.13
N CYS A 154 -6.15 -2.47 -2.98
CA CYS A 154 -7.53 -2.23 -2.59
C CYS A 154 -7.68 -0.81 -2.01
N THR A 155 -7.47 0.20 -2.87
CA THR A 155 -7.72 1.61 -2.58
C THR A 155 -9.13 2.02 -3.01
N VAL A 156 -9.64 3.15 -2.52
CA VAL A 156 -10.95 3.67 -2.93
C VAL A 156 -11.03 3.83 -4.46
N SER A 157 -10.02 4.47 -5.06
CA SER A 157 -9.96 4.72 -6.49
C SER A 157 -9.98 3.43 -7.33
N ASN A 158 -9.13 2.46 -6.98
CA ASN A 158 -9.09 1.18 -7.69
C ASN A 158 -10.40 0.40 -7.50
N THR A 159 -10.93 0.38 -6.28
CA THR A 159 -12.19 -0.31 -5.99
C THR A 159 -13.35 0.28 -6.79
N GLU A 160 -13.46 1.60 -6.87
CA GLU A 160 -14.48 2.27 -7.68
C GLU A 160 -14.30 2.00 -9.18
N ARG A 161 -13.05 2.04 -9.67
CA ARG A 161 -12.73 1.70 -11.07
C ARG A 161 -13.23 0.32 -11.46
N PHE A 162 -12.97 -0.70 -10.65
CA PHE A 162 -13.42 -2.06 -10.93
C PHE A 162 -14.89 -2.27 -10.63
N TRP A 163 -15.43 -1.62 -9.59
CA TRP A 163 -16.85 -1.71 -9.29
C TRP A 163 -17.75 -1.06 -10.35
N SER A 164 -17.26 -0.09 -11.09
CA SER A 164 -17.99 0.43 -12.26
C SER A 164 -18.33 -0.65 -13.28
N LYS A 165 -17.51 -1.71 -13.34
CA LYS A 165 -17.70 -2.94 -14.15
C LYS A 165 -18.34 -4.08 -13.35
N LYS A 166 -18.87 -3.80 -12.16
CA LYS A 166 -19.45 -4.79 -11.23
C LYS A 166 -18.47 -5.88 -10.82
N ARG A 167 -17.19 -5.49 -10.60
CA ARG A 167 -16.15 -6.37 -10.08
C ARG A 167 -15.56 -5.80 -8.80
N ASN A 168 -15.55 -6.61 -7.75
CA ASN A 168 -14.94 -6.27 -6.47
C ASN A 168 -13.53 -6.87 -6.43
N ILE A 169 -12.55 -6.03 -6.20
CA ILE A 169 -11.15 -6.45 -6.09
C ILE A 169 -10.77 -6.96 -4.70
N ASP A 170 -11.68 -6.87 -3.72
CA ASP A 170 -11.52 -7.50 -2.41
C ASP A 170 -12.09 -8.95 -2.46
N CYS A 171 -11.39 -9.80 -3.20
CA CYS A 171 -11.75 -11.20 -3.43
C CYS A 171 -10.52 -12.10 -3.41
N PRO A 172 -10.66 -13.39 -3.09
CA PRO A 172 -9.53 -14.33 -2.95
C PRO A 172 -8.64 -14.41 -4.19
N GLU A 173 -9.19 -14.22 -5.39
CA GLU A 173 -8.47 -14.27 -6.65
C GLU A 173 -7.47 -13.13 -6.82
N ASN A 174 -7.74 -11.98 -6.20
CA ASN A 174 -6.86 -10.81 -6.18
C ASN A 174 -5.92 -10.78 -4.96
N ILE A 175 -6.07 -11.71 -4.02
CA ILE A 175 -5.26 -11.72 -2.80
C ILE A 175 -4.19 -12.80 -2.91
N ILE A 176 -2.94 -12.40 -2.67
CA ILE A 176 -1.74 -13.25 -2.75
C ILE A 176 -1.31 -13.63 -1.35
N CYS A 177 -0.94 -14.89 -1.15
CA CYS A 177 -0.32 -15.39 0.06
C CYS A 177 1.19 -15.15 0.00
N LEU A 178 1.73 -14.33 0.89
CA LEU A 178 3.15 -14.00 0.93
C LEU A 178 3.76 -14.24 2.31
N CYS A 179 5.05 -14.60 2.33
CA CYS A 179 5.81 -14.48 3.57
C CYS A 179 6.00 -13.00 3.93
N PRO A 180 6.19 -12.66 5.23
CA PRO A 180 6.35 -11.26 5.66
C PRO A 180 7.45 -10.51 4.92
N ILE A 181 8.55 -11.19 4.57
CA ILE A 181 9.68 -10.57 3.85
C ILE A 181 9.25 -10.14 2.44
N CYS A 182 8.58 -11.01 1.68
CA CYS A 182 8.10 -10.67 0.34
C CYS A 182 7.02 -9.61 0.37
N HIS A 183 6.09 -9.67 1.35
CA HIS A 183 5.06 -8.67 1.54
C HIS A 183 5.68 -7.28 1.83
N ARG A 184 6.59 -7.18 2.80
CA ARG A 184 7.30 -5.94 3.12
C ARG A 184 8.15 -5.44 1.96
N ARG A 185 8.75 -6.34 1.16
CA ARG A 185 9.50 -5.95 -0.03
C ARG A 185 8.63 -5.28 -1.09
N ILE A 186 7.37 -5.70 -1.26
CA ILE A 186 6.42 -5.01 -2.14
C ILE A 186 6.10 -3.61 -1.62
N HIS A 187 5.93 -3.44 -0.31
CA HIS A 187 5.60 -2.12 0.25
C HIS A 187 6.81 -1.17 0.31
N PHE A 188 7.98 -1.66 0.68
CA PHE A 188 9.14 -0.83 1.05
C PHE A 188 10.39 -1.08 0.21
N GLY A 189 10.40 -2.08 -0.67
CA GLY A 189 11.54 -2.41 -1.53
C GLY A 189 11.74 -1.38 -2.65
N ARG A 190 12.93 -1.44 -3.27
CA ARG A 190 13.24 -0.61 -4.45
C ARG A 190 12.32 -1.01 -5.61
N LYS A 191 12.01 -0.05 -6.48
CA LYS A 191 11.11 -0.26 -7.62
C LYS A 191 11.43 -1.51 -8.43
N VAL A 192 12.69 -1.75 -8.72
CA VAL A 192 13.14 -2.91 -9.51
C VAL A 192 12.80 -4.24 -8.85
N GLU A 193 12.86 -4.29 -7.52
CA GLU A 193 12.51 -5.48 -6.72
C GLU A 193 11.00 -5.67 -6.65
N LYS A 194 10.26 -4.58 -6.46
CA LYS A 194 8.78 -4.58 -6.51
C LYS A 194 8.28 -5.08 -7.86
N ASP A 195 8.76 -4.48 -8.96
CA ASP A 195 8.37 -4.84 -10.32
C ASP A 195 8.62 -6.32 -10.61
N HIS A 196 9.74 -6.85 -10.16
CA HIS A 196 10.06 -8.28 -10.34
C HIS A 196 9.06 -9.19 -9.63
N ILE A 197 8.75 -8.90 -8.37
CA ILE A 197 7.79 -9.68 -7.58
C ILE A 197 6.39 -9.57 -8.21
N ILE A 198 5.93 -8.34 -8.50
CA ILE A 198 4.60 -8.11 -9.06
C ILE A 198 4.41 -8.79 -10.42
N ARG A 199 5.42 -8.75 -11.31
CA ARG A 199 5.37 -9.48 -12.60
C ARG A 199 5.24 -10.98 -12.40
N SER A 200 6.01 -11.55 -11.47
CA SER A 200 5.94 -12.99 -11.16
C SER A 200 4.54 -13.37 -10.65
N LEU A 201 4.02 -12.63 -9.69
CA LEU A 201 2.70 -12.86 -9.11
C LEU A 201 1.56 -12.67 -10.11
N TYR A 202 1.65 -11.63 -10.95
CA TYR A 202 0.68 -11.39 -12.01
C TYR A 202 0.59 -12.58 -12.98
N ASN A 203 1.72 -13.11 -13.41
CA ASN A 203 1.74 -14.26 -14.32
C ASN A 203 1.05 -15.49 -13.71
N LYS A 204 1.18 -15.70 -12.39
CA LYS A 204 0.51 -16.78 -11.65
C LYS A 204 -1.00 -16.53 -11.48
N ARG A 205 -1.43 -15.28 -11.35
CA ARG A 205 -2.81 -14.88 -10.99
C ARG A 205 -3.66 -14.42 -12.17
N LYS A 206 -3.05 -14.10 -13.31
CA LYS A 206 -3.74 -13.55 -14.48
C LYS A 206 -5.00 -14.33 -14.86
N SER A 207 -4.88 -15.67 -14.98
CA SER A 207 -6.02 -16.51 -15.35
C SER A 207 -7.12 -16.51 -14.29
N LEU A 208 -6.76 -16.51 -13.00
CA LEU A 208 -7.74 -16.45 -11.91
C LEU A 208 -8.50 -15.13 -11.91
N LEU A 209 -7.80 -14.01 -12.11
CA LEU A 209 -8.42 -12.68 -12.23
C LEU A 209 -9.39 -12.64 -13.42
N GLN A 210 -8.97 -13.15 -14.58
CA GLN A 210 -9.80 -13.20 -15.78
C GLN A 210 -11.05 -14.06 -15.58
N ASN A 211 -10.95 -15.21 -14.88
CA ASN A 211 -12.08 -16.09 -14.60
C ASN A 211 -13.18 -15.39 -13.78
N VAL A 212 -12.82 -14.43 -12.94
CA VAL A 212 -13.79 -13.62 -12.18
C VAL A 212 -14.10 -12.29 -12.84
N GLY A 213 -13.65 -12.07 -14.09
CA GLY A 213 -13.92 -10.88 -14.89
C GLY A 213 -13.16 -9.64 -14.45
N ILE A 214 -12.02 -9.81 -13.77
CA ILE A 214 -11.10 -8.74 -13.42
C ILE A 214 -10.00 -8.71 -14.48
N GLU A 215 -10.03 -7.67 -15.33
CA GLU A 215 -9.07 -7.49 -16.41
C GLU A 215 -8.16 -6.31 -16.12
N ILE A 216 -6.86 -6.54 -16.12
CA ILE A 216 -5.80 -5.55 -15.97
C ILE A 216 -4.58 -6.01 -16.75
N SER A 217 -3.90 -5.10 -17.44
CA SER A 217 -2.61 -5.40 -18.06
C SER A 217 -1.48 -5.31 -17.05
N ILE A 218 -0.33 -5.92 -17.37
CA ILE A 218 0.84 -5.84 -16.48
C ILE A 218 1.36 -4.40 -16.34
N ASP A 219 1.28 -3.59 -17.39
CA ASP A 219 1.74 -2.21 -17.34
C ASP A 219 0.80 -1.34 -16.50
N GLU A 220 -0.52 -1.54 -16.62
CA GLU A 220 -1.50 -0.90 -15.72
C GLU A 220 -1.28 -1.31 -14.26
N LEU A 221 -1.01 -2.61 -14.00
CA LEU A 221 -0.77 -3.10 -12.66
C LEU A 221 0.49 -2.49 -12.04
N LEU A 222 1.59 -2.44 -12.80
CA LEU A 222 2.84 -1.84 -12.32
C LEU A 222 2.73 -0.34 -12.08
N ALA A 223 1.85 0.35 -12.79
CA ALA A 223 1.57 1.77 -12.55
C ALA A 223 0.84 2.03 -11.23
N LEU A 224 0.34 0.99 -10.54
CA LEU A 224 -0.29 1.11 -9.22
C LEU A 224 0.72 0.97 -8.06
N TYR A 225 2.01 0.66 -8.36
CA TYR A 225 3.11 0.45 -7.41
C TYR A 225 4.26 1.44 -7.60
#